data_f936243d9e53a89f4493af1cf64bd0cd
#
_entry.id   f936243d9e53a89f4493af1cf64bd0cd
#
_cell.length_a   1.000
_cell.length_b   1.000
_cell.length_c   1.000
_cell.angle_alpha   90.00
_cell.angle_beta   90.00
_cell.angle_gamma   90.00
#
_symmetry.space_group_name_H-M   'P 1'
#
loop_
_entity.id
_entity.type
_entity.pdbx_description
1 polymer ?
#
loop_
_entity_poly.entity_id
_entity_poly.type
_entity_poly.pdbx_seq_one_letter_code
_entity_poly.pdbx_strand_id
1 'polypeptide(L)'
;MYMSDLTSLEKRKLERLFGMGSGYVLDFSNRTFAEFVEEHTGRDIYDARYDYGSSDSKANRLRGFWTVESSHLVGKLIDALISYGEELNAFKNDGSLPVECRPIVVRLAQGNPVPELDALTATVNERDFETVAKQVREAIDKNQPEAGLDRLHTFVIKYVRVVCEQNGIAVSRDKPLHSLFGEYVKKLRDDGVLESEMTARILKSSISVLEAFNDVRNNRSLAHDNPILNYEESLLIFNHVASSIRFLRSLDRQGVKAGRA
;
A
#
# COMPACT_ATOMS: atom_id res chain seq x y z
N MET A 1 0.21 -5.86 16.32
CA MET A 1 -0.98 -6.60 15.89
C MET A 1 -2.02 -5.54 15.54
N TYR A 2 -2.17 -5.22 14.26
CA TYR A 2 -3.09 -4.17 13.81
C TYR A 2 -4.42 -4.83 13.48
N MET A 3 -5.33 -4.79 14.42
CA MET A 3 -6.73 -5.10 14.19
C MET A 3 -7.39 -3.93 13.46
N SER A 4 -8.39 -4.21 12.63
CA SER A 4 -9.18 -3.12 12.07
C SER A 4 -9.82 -2.31 13.20
N ASP A 5 -9.94 -1.03 13.02
CA ASP A 5 -10.54 -0.10 13.98
C ASP A 5 -12.07 -0.04 13.87
N LEU A 6 -12.69 -1.10 13.33
CA LEU A 6 -14.14 -1.26 13.32
C LEU A 6 -14.71 -1.25 14.74
N THR A 7 -15.55 -0.29 15.01
CA THR A 7 -16.27 -0.21 16.29
C THR A 7 -17.33 -1.31 16.40
N SER A 8 -17.75 -1.63 17.63
CA SER A 8 -18.81 -2.63 17.85
C SER A 8 -20.14 -2.24 17.18
N LEU A 9 -20.43 -0.95 17.07
CA LEU A 9 -21.63 -0.47 16.39
C LEU A 9 -21.55 -0.68 14.87
N GLU A 10 -20.41 -0.38 14.28
CA GLU A 10 -20.16 -0.59 12.85
C GLU A 10 -20.20 -2.08 12.49
N LYS A 11 -19.57 -2.94 13.30
CA LYS A 11 -19.67 -4.40 13.13
C LYS A 11 -21.10 -4.87 13.08
N ARG A 12 -21.95 -4.42 14.01
CA ARG A 12 -23.39 -4.78 14.04
C ARG A 12 -24.13 -4.31 12.79
N LYS A 13 -23.84 -3.10 12.29
CA LYS A 13 -24.44 -2.58 11.06
C LYS A 13 -24.05 -3.43 9.85
N LEU A 14 -22.77 -3.78 9.72
CA LEU A 14 -22.25 -4.63 8.64
C LEU A 14 -22.79 -6.06 8.73
N GLU A 15 -22.85 -6.63 9.92
CA GLU A 15 -23.44 -7.95 10.13
C GLU A 15 -24.91 -8.02 9.71
N ARG A 16 -25.66 -6.97 10.01
CA ARG A 16 -27.05 -6.85 9.57
C ARG A 16 -27.13 -6.68 8.05
N LEU A 17 -26.30 -5.82 7.46
CA LEU A 17 -26.26 -5.56 6.02
C LEU A 17 -25.98 -6.83 5.24
N PHE A 18 -24.99 -7.63 5.67
CA PHE A 18 -24.58 -8.85 4.98
C PHE A 18 -25.37 -10.11 5.39
N GLY A 19 -26.39 -9.97 6.26
CA GLY A 19 -27.22 -11.10 6.67
C GLY A 19 -26.50 -12.14 7.52
N MET A 20 -25.51 -11.74 8.32
CA MET A 20 -24.58 -12.65 9.00
C MET A 20 -25.17 -13.37 10.23
N GLY A 21 -26.44 -13.14 10.58
CA GLY A 21 -27.06 -13.72 11.77
C GLY A 21 -27.23 -15.25 11.73
N SER A 22 -27.31 -15.82 10.54
CA SER A 22 -27.47 -17.27 10.32
C SER A 22 -26.16 -18.00 9.93
N GLY A 23 -25.02 -17.33 10.02
CA GLY A 23 -23.72 -17.88 9.62
C GLY A 23 -23.40 -17.72 8.13
N TYR A 24 -24.32 -17.17 7.35
CA TYR A 24 -24.09 -16.85 5.94
C TYR A 24 -23.48 -15.44 5.77
N VAL A 25 -23.03 -15.14 4.56
CA VAL A 25 -22.67 -13.80 4.08
C VAL A 25 -23.33 -13.66 2.72
N LEU A 26 -24.29 -12.76 2.60
CA LEU A 26 -25.10 -12.61 1.38
C LEU A 26 -25.57 -13.99 0.86
N ASP A 27 -25.47 -14.22 -0.44
CA ASP A 27 -25.84 -15.48 -1.11
C ASP A 27 -24.65 -16.41 -1.41
N PHE A 28 -23.43 -16.07 -0.93
CA PHE A 28 -22.24 -16.85 -1.23
C PHE A 28 -22.33 -18.31 -0.77
N SER A 29 -21.87 -19.22 -1.60
CA SER A 29 -21.40 -20.54 -1.19
C SER A 29 -20.02 -20.43 -0.53
N ASN A 30 -19.52 -21.51 0.10
CA ASN A 30 -18.17 -21.48 0.67
C ASN A 30 -17.10 -21.23 -0.41
N ARG A 31 -17.24 -21.88 -1.57
CA ARG A 31 -16.30 -21.75 -2.68
C ARG A 31 -16.32 -20.33 -3.27
N THR A 32 -17.51 -19.81 -3.60
CA THR A 32 -17.61 -18.47 -4.19
C THR A 32 -17.21 -17.37 -3.22
N PHE A 33 -17.37 -17.59 -1.92
CA PHE A 33 -16.89 -16.67 -0.90
C PHE A 33 -15.36 -16.64 -0.83
N ALA A 34 -14.71 -17.81 -0.87
CA ALA A 34 -13.25 -17.89 -0.91
C ALA A 34 -12.68 -17.18 -2.13
N GLU A 35 -13.20 -17.52 -3.32
CA GLU A 35 -12.79 -16.92 -4.59
C GLU A 35 -12.95 -15.37 -4.56
N PHE A 36 -14.07 -14.89 -4.05
CA PHE A 36 -14.35 -13.46 -3.93
C PHE A 36 -13.39 -12.74 -2.99
N VAL A 37 -13.14 -13.32 -1.80
CA VAL A 37 -12.21 -12.72 -0.84
C VAL A 37 -10.79 -12.73 -1.38
N GLU A 38 -10.35 -13.81 -2.01
CA GLU A 38 -9.03 -13.92 -2.62
C GLU A 38 -8.84 -12.90 -3.76
N GLU A 39 -9.82 -12.74 -4.64
CA GLU A 39 -9.80 -11.77 -5.72
C GLU A 39 -9.61 -10.34 -5.21
N HIS A 40 -10.36 -9.95 -4.17
CA HIS A 40 -10.36 -8.58 -3.68
C HIS A 40 -9.25 -8.27 -2.67
N THR A 41 -8.74 -9.27 -1.96
CA THR A 41 -7.80 -9.07 -0.85
C THR A 41 -6.48 -9.82 -0.99
N GLY A 42 -6.39 -10.81 -1.88
CA GLY A 42 -5.25 -11.72 -1.97
C GLY A 42 -5.11 -12.62 -0.74
N ARG A 43 -6.21 -12.87 0.00
CA ARG A 43 -6.21 -13.68 1.23
C ARG A 43 -7.11 -14.91 1.09
N ASP A 44 -6.63 -16.04 1.58
CA ASP A 44 -7.48 -17.21 1.78
C ASP A 44 -8.31 -17.02 3.06
N ILE A 45 -9.63 -16.84 2.92
CA ILE A 45 -10.53 -16.62 4.06
C ILE A 45 -10.65 -17.85 4.97
N TYR A 46 -10.27 -19.04 4.49
CA TYR A 46 -10.28 -20.27 5.28
C TYR A 46 -8.95 -20.58 5.97
N ASP A 47 -7.96 -19.69 5.89
CA ASP A 47 -6.75 -19.78 6.70
C ASP A 47 -7.11 -19.76 8.20
N ALA A 48 -6.42 -20.61 8.99
CA ALA A 48 -6.67 -20.78 10.43
C ALA A 48 -6.54 -19.47 11.24
N ARG A 49 -5.81 -18.47 10.73
CA ARG A 49 -5.69 -17.14 11.36
C ARG A 49 -7.04 -16.43 11.51
N TYR A 50 -8.03 -16.77 10.68
CA TYR A 50 -9.37 -16.18 10.70
C TYR A 50 -10.41 -17.01 11.46
N ASP A 51 -9.96 -18.02 12.22
CA ASP A 51 -10.84 -18.76 13.11
C ASP A 51 -11.48 -17.81 14.13
N TYR A 52 -12.81 -17.83 14.22
CA TYR A 52 -13.56 -16.97 15.10
C TYR A 52 -14.76 -17.71 15.71
N GLY A 53 -14.77 -17.85 17.05
CA GLY A 53 -15.82 -18.57 17.74
C GLY A 53 -15.73 -20.10 17.53
N SER A 54 -16.88 -20.78 17.63
CA SER A 54 -16.95 -22.25 17.66
C SER A 54 -17.34 -22.89 16.32
N SER A 55 -17.62 -22.10 15.29
CA SER A 55 -18.04 -22.63 13.98
C SER A 55 -17.27 -22.02 12.83
N ASP A 56 -17.06 -22.82 11.80
CA ASP A 56 -16.37 -22.45 10.57
C ASP A 56 -17.32 -21.82 9.52
N SER A 57 -18.28 -21.04 9.99
CA SER A 57 -19.23 -20.35 9.11
C SER A 57 -18.58 -19.16 8.39
N LYS A 58 -19.04 -18.85 7.17
CA LYS A 58 -18.59 -17.67 6.42
C LYS A 58 -18.67 -16.38 7.24
N ALA A 59 -19.73 -16.21 8.04
CA ALA A 59 -19.88 -15.07 8.93
C ALA A 59 -18.78 -15.02 10.00
N ASN A 60 -18.40 -16.16 10.59
CA ASN A 60 -17.33 -16.21 11.56
C ASN A 60 -15.97 -15.98 10.89
N ARG A 61 -15.71 -16.54 9.73
CA ARG A 61 -14.51 -16.25 8.94
C ARG A 61 -14.38 -14.76 8.64
N LEU A 62 -15.47 -14.11 8.25
CA LEU A 62 -15.47 -12.66 8.00
C LEU A 62 -15.22 -11.84 9.30
N ARG A 63 -15.78 -12.26 10.45
CA ARG A 63 -15.47 -11.65 11.76
C ARG A 63 -14.01 -11.81 12.14
N GLY A 64 -13.43 -12.98 11.89
CA GLY A 64 -12.01 -13.25 12.07
C GLY A 64 -11.16 -12.34 11.21
N PHE A 65 -11.51 -12.20 9.94
CA PHE A 65 -10.86 -11.29 9.01
C PHE A 65 -10.88 -9.84 9.52
N TRP A 66 -12.02 -9.34 10.00
CA TRP A 66 -12.12 -7.99 10.58
C TRP A 66 -11.28 -7.81 11.85
N THR A 67 -10.95 -8.88 12.52
CA THR A 67 -10.17 -8.85 13.76
C THR A 67 -8.68 -8.89 13.50
N VAL A 68 -8.25 -9.55 12.42
CA VAL A 68 -6.85 -9.84 12.13
C VAL A 68 -6.26 -8.85 11.13
N GLU A 69 -7.03 -8.44 10.11
CA GLU A 69 -6.53 -7.65 9.00
C GLU A 69 -6.57 -6.14 9.28
N SER A 70 -5.78 -5.39 8.51
CA SER A 70 -5.70 -3.93 8.61
C SER A 70 -7.03 -3.25 8.22
N SER A 71 -7.27 -2.05 8.75
CA SER A 71 -8.43 -1.23 8.40
C SER A 71 -8.61 -1.06 6.89
N HIS A 72 -7.51 -0.84 6.16
CA HIS A 72 -7.55 -0.69 4.70
C HIS A 72 -8.07 -1.95 4.00
N LEU A 73 -7.52 -3.12 4.35
CA LEU A 73 -7.90 -4.38 3.71
C LEU A 73 -9.34 -4.77 4.06
N VAL A 74 -9.74 -4.52 5.30
CA VAL A 74 -11.12 -4.70 5.76
C VAL A 74 -12.07 -3.76 5.02
N GLY A 75 -11.69 -2.48 4.87
CA GLY A 75 -12.47 -1.50 4.13
C GLY A 75 -12.65 -1.90 2.65
N LYS A 76 -11.58 -2.37 2.01
CA LYS A 76 -11.61 -2.85 0.62
C LYS A 76 -12.57 -4.02 0.44
N LEU A 77 -12.52 -5.01 1.33
CA LEU A 77 -13.43 -6.15 1.28
C LEU A 77 -14.89 -5.73 1.54
N ILE A 78 -15.14 -4.85 2.51
CA ILE A 78 -16.49 -4.35 2.81
C ILE A 78 -17.05 -3.60 1.61
N ASP A 79 -16.28 -2.75 0.94
CA ASP A 79 -16.72 -2.00 -0.25
C ASP A 79 -17.12 -2.95 -1.38
N ALA A 80 -16.30 -3.96 -1.64
CA ALA A 80 -16.59 -4.99 -2.64
C ALA A 80 -17.88 -5.76 -2.29
N LEU A 81 -18.07 -6.16 -1.01
CA LEU A 81 -19.27 -6.86 -0.56
C LEU A 81 -20.53 -5.99 -0.66
N ILE A 82 -20.44 -4.68 -0.39
CA ILE A 82 -21.55 -3.74 -0.58
C ILE A 82 -21.91 -3.67 -2.07
N SER A 83 -20.93 -3.48 -2.93
CA SER A 83 -21.13 -3.38 -4.38
C SER A 83 -21.75 -4.67 -4.94
N TYR A 84 -21.25 -5.82 -4.53
CA TYR A 84 -21.82 -7.11 -4.91
C TYR A 84 -23.28 -7.26 -4.45
N GLY A 85 -23.59 -6.91 -3.21
CA GLY A 85 -24.95 -6.97 -2.68
C GLY A 85 -25.91 -5.99 -3.38
N GLU A 86 -25.42 -4.83 -3.83
CA GLU A 86 -26.19 -3.87 -4.64
C GLU A 86 -26.51 -4.46 -6.03
N GLU A 87 -25.57 -5.10 -6.71
CA GLU A 87 -25.78 -5.80 -7.98
C GLU A 87 -26.82 -6.91 -7.85
N LEU A 88 -26.79 -7.68 -6.78
CA LEU A 88 -27.77 -8.72 -6.49
C LEU A 88 -29.14 -8.17 -6.08
N ASN A 89 -29.25 -6.85 -5.87
CA ASN A 89 -30.42 -6.24 -5.22
C ASN A 89 -30.76 -6.87 -3.84
N ALA A 90 -29.75 -7.34 -3.11
CA ALA A 90 -29.93 -8.01 -1.81
C ALA A 90 -30.47 -7.07 -0.72
N PHE A 91 -30.32 -5.77 -0.87
CA PHE A 91 -30.65 -4.76 0.14
C PHE A 91 -32.03 -4.07 -0.07
N LYS A 92 -32.92 -4.63 -0.91
CA LYS A 92 -34.20 -4.01 -1.24
C LYS A 92 -35.07 -3.66 -0.03
N ASN A 93 -34.98 -4.44 1.03
CA ASN A 93 -35.78 -4.25 2.25
C ASN A 93 -35.11 -3.38 3.32
N ASP A 94 -33.83 -3.02 3.15
CA ASP A 94 -32.99 -2.25 4.07
C ASP A 94 -32.40 -1.01 3.38
N GLY A 95 -33.16 -0.31 2.58
CA GLY A 95 -32.73 0.71 1.60
C GLY A 95 -31.84 1.85 2.12
N SER A 96 -31.82 2.14 3.43
CA SER A 96 -30.89 3.11 4.03
C SER A 96 -29.57 2.50 4.50
N LEU A 97 -29.53 1.20 4.78
CA LEU A 97 -28.41 0.54 5.43
C LEU A 97 -27.10 0.52 4.59
N PRO A 98 -27.13 0.27 3.27
CA PRO A 98 -25.93 0.40 2.44
C PRO A 98 -25.35 1.83 2.48
N VAL A 99 -26.22 2.83 2.38
CA VAL A 99 -25.81 4.26 2.45
C VAL A 99 -25.19 4.59 3.81
N GLU A 100 -25.71 4.05 4.90
CA GLU A 100 -25.16 4.22 6.25
C GLU A 100 -23.83 3.50 6.47
N CYS A 101 -23.56 2.42 5.71
CA CYS A 101 -22.31 1.66 5.80
C CYS A 101 -21.18 2.23 4.90
N ARG A 102 -21.49 2.99 3.84
CA ARG A 102 -20.48 3.61 2.97
C ARG A 102 -19.50 4.54 3.73
N PRO A 103 -19.92 5.38 4.70
CA PRO A 103 -18.98 6.16 5.52
C PRO A 103 -17.99 5.31 6.32
N ILE A 104 -18.36 4.07 6.72
CA ILE A 104 -17.45 3.14 7.39
C ILE A 104 -16.31 2.77 6.45
N VAL A 105 -16.63 2.44 5.19
CA VAL A 105 -15.64 2.14 4.15
C VAL A 105 -14.70 3.33 3.93
N VAL A 106 -15.25 4.54 3.77
CA VAL A 106 -14.45 5.76 3.59
C VAL A 106 -13.51 5.98 4.78
N ARG A 107 -13.97 5.81 6.01
CA ARG A 107 -13.14 5.95 7.21
C ARG A 107 -12.02 4.90 7.27
N LEU A 108 -12.34 3.64 6.99
CA LEU A 108 -11.34 2.56 6.95
C LEU A 108 -10.31 2.78 5.82
N ALA A 109 -10.74 3.33 4.69
CA ALA A 109 -9.87 3.66 3.57
C ALA A 109 -8.99 4.89 3.84
N GLN A 110 -9.39 5.79 4.75
CA GLN A 110 -8.56 6.93 5.16
C GLN A 110 -7.28 6.48 5.89
N GLY A 111 -7.28 5.28 6.45
CA GLY A 111 -6.06 4.58 6.85
C GLY A 111 -5.34 3.94 5.67
N ASN A 112 -5.48 4.51 4.44
CA ASN A 112 -4.79 4.02 3.25
C ASN A 112 -3.31 3.81 3.56
N PRO A 113 -2.82 2.57 3.49
CA PRO A 113 -1.45 2.26 3.88
C PRO A 113 -0.41 3.01 3.03
N VAL A 114 -0.82 3.55 1.90
CA VAL A 114 0.10 4.28 1.00
C VAL A 114 -0.56 5.54 0.41
N PRO A 115 -0.91 6.55 1.23
CA PRO A 115 -1.39 7.83 0.72
C PRO A 115 -0.35 8.51 -0.17
N GLU A 116 0.89 8.07 -0.06
CA GLU A 116 2.07 8.63 -0.70
C GLU A 116 2.29 8.11 -2.13
N LEU A 117 1.53 7.11 -2.60
CA LEU A 117 1.69 6.56 -3.96
C LEU A 117 1.45 7.60 -5.07
N ASP A 118 0.68 8.65 -4.78
CA ASP A 118 0.52 9.76 -5.72
C ASP A 118 1.85 10.52 -5.96
N ALA A 119 2.81 10.40 -5.05
CA ALA A 119 4.17 10.88 -5.27
C ALA A 119 4.90 10.11 -6.37
N LEU A 120 4.49 8.89 -6.65
CA LEU A 120 5.05 8.02 -7.68
C LEU A 120 4.45 8.26 -9.07
N THR A 121 3.46 9.15 -9.21
CA THR A 121 2.97 9.56 -10.53
C THR A 121 4.05 10.37 -11.25
N ALA A 122 4.37 9.93 -12.46
CA ALA A 122 5.47 10.47 -13.23
C ALA A 122 5.29 11.97 -13.53
N THR A 123 6.30 12.76 -13.20
CA THR A 123 6.49 14.12 -13.71
C THR A 123 7.55 14.20 -14.80
N VAL A 124 8.20 13.11 -15.06
CA VAL A 124 9.19 12.99 -16.14
C VAL A 124 8.52 12.20 -17.25
N ASN A 125 8.60 12.68 -18.46
CA ASN A 125 7.92 12.23 -19.68
C ASN A 125 8.34 10.81 -20.15
N GLU A 126 8.52 9.87 -19.24
CA GLU A 126 8.95 8.52 -19.53
C GLU A 126 7.87 7.50 -19.17
N ARG A 127 7.35 6.82 -20.20
CA ARG A 127 6.42 5.67 -20.08
C ARG A 127 6.86 4.64 -19.04
N ASP A 128 8.17 4.51 -18.84
CA ASP A 128 8.76 3.57 -17.90
C ASP A 128 8.44 3.90 -16.43
N PHE A 129 8.45 5.18 -16.05
CA PHE A 129 8.09 5.59 -14.69
C PHE A 129 6.61 5.37 -14.40
N GLU A 130 5.74 5.71 -15.35
CA GLU A 130 4.30 5.46 -15.22
C GLU A 130 4.01 3.97 -15.07
N THR A 131 4.69 3.14 -15.85
CA THR A 131 4.55 1.69 -15.79
C THR A 131 4.97 1.14 -14.42
N VAL A 132 6.11 1.57 -13.89
CA VAL A 132 6.58 1.10 -12.57
C VAL A 132 5.66 1.60 -11.46
N ALA A 133 5.25 2.87 -11.47
CA ALA A 133 4.31 3.42 -10.48
C ALA A 133 2.97 2.65 -10.48
N LYS A 134 2.45 2.32 -11.67
CA LYS A 134 1.25 1.49 -11.82
C LYS A 134 1.46 0.09 -11.23
N GLN A 135 2.58 -0.56 -11.50
CA GLN A 135 2.90 -1.90 -10.98
C GLN A 135 3.03 -1.91 -9.45
N VAL A 136 3.62 -0.86 -8.85
CA VAL A 136 3.68 -0.70 -7.39
C VAL A 136 2.27 -0.62 -6.82
N ARG A 137 1.42 0.22 -7.40
CA ARG A 137 0.03 0.38 -6.98
C ARG A 137 -0.75 -0.93 -7.08
N GLU A 138 -0.67 -1.61 -8.23
CA GLU A 138 -1.34 -2.90 -8.44
C GLU A 138 -0.89 -3.97 -7.44
N ALA A 139 0.39 -4.02 -7.09
CA ALA A 139 0.90 -4.97 -6.10
C ALA A 139 0.31 -4.71 -4.70
N ILE A 140 0.19 -3.44 -4.32
CA ILE A 140 -0.42 -3.06 -3.03
C ILE A 140 -1.92 -3.38 -3.04
N ASP A 141 -2.63 -3.02 -4.12
CA ASP A 141 -4.06 -3.28 -4.27
C ASP A 141 -4.38 -4.78 -4.23
N LYS A 142 -3.48 -5.62 -4.72
CA LYS A 142 -3.55 -7.09 -4.64
C LYS A 142 -3.03 -7.64 -3.31
N ASN A 143 -2.69 -6.80 -2.34
CA ASN A 143 -2.13 -7.20 -1.06
C ASN A 143 -0.84 -8.05 -1.20
N GLN A 144 0.02 -7.67 -2.14
CA GLN A 144 1.34 -8.25 -2.40
C GLN A 144 2.44 -7.20 -2.17
N PRO A 145 2.61 -6.71 -0.93
CA PRO A 145 3.49 -5.57 -0.65
C PRO A 145 4.97 -5.85 -0.97
N GLU A 146 5.41 -7.09 -0.87
CA GLU A 146 6.77 -7.51 -1.23
C GLU A 146 7.06 -7.28 -2.71
N ALA A 147 6.13 -7.69 -3.59
CA ALA A 147 6.22 -7.42 -5.02
C ALA A 147 6.21 -5.92 -5.31
N GLY A 148 5.44 -5.16 -4.55
CA GLY A 148 5.42 -3.71 -4.61
C GLY A 148 6.74 -3.08 -4.20
N LEU A 149 7.40 -3.58 -3.15
CA LEU A 149 8.73 -3.10 -2.72
C LEU A 149 9.79 -3.33 -3.81
N ASP A 150 9.74 -4.47 -4.49
CA ASP A 150 10.64 -4.75 -5.62
C ASP A 150 10.45 -3.74 -6.75
N ARG A 151 9.20 -3.41 -7.08
CA ARG A 151 8.89 -2.37 -8.07
C ARG A 151 9.29 -0.98 -7.60
N LEU A 152 9.08 -0.66 -6.33
CA LEU A 152 9.49 0.60 -5.73
C LEU A 152 11.01 0.78 -5.81
N HIS A 153 11.79 -0.24 -5.50
CA HIS A 153 13.24 -0.20 -5.63
C HIS A 153 13.68 0.11 -7.07
N THR A 154 13.07 -0.57 -8.05
CA THR A 154 13.33 -0.31 -9.48
C THR A 154 12.98 1.14 -9.85
N PHE A 155 11.86 1.66 -9.35
CA PHE A 155 11.46 3.05 -9.56
C PHE A 155 12.49 4.03 -8.97
N VAL A 156 12.90 3.83 -7.72
CA VAL A 156 13.85 4.71 -7.04
C VAL A 156 15.20 4.75 -7.76
N ILE A 157 15.70 3.61 -8.23
CA ILE A 157 16.94 3.57 -9.03
C ILE A 157 16.82 4.45 -10.27
N LYS A 158 15.74 4.32 -11.03
CA LYS A 158 15.50 5.12 -12.24
C LYS A 158 15.35 6.60 -11.89
N TYR A 159 14.54 6.93 -10.89
CA TYR A 159 14.31 8.30 -10.45
C TYR A 159 15.62 8.99 -10.03
N VAL A 160 16.40 8.36 -9.16
CA VAL A 160 17.67 8.94 -8.68
C VAL A 160 18.66 9.16 -9.82
N ARG A 161 18.76 8.25 -10.78
CA ARG A 161 19.62 8.43 -11.96
C ARG A 161 19.20 9.65 -12.78
N VAL A 162 17.91 9.79 -13.07
CA VAL A 162 17.40 10.92 -13.83
C VAL A 162 17.65 12.25 -13.12
N VAL A 163 17.36 12.35 -11.81
CA VAL A 163 17.62 13.61 -11.09
C VAL A 163 19.11 13.92 -10.97
N CYS A 164 19.97 12.91 -10.87
CA CYS A 164 21.42 13.09 -10.89
C CYS A 164 21.88 13.67 -12.23
N GLU A 165 21.46 13.08 -13.35
CA GLU A 165 21.79 13.55 -14.70
C GLU A 165 21.31 14.99 -14.92
N GLN A 166 20.07 15.31 -14.53
CA GLN A 166 19.51 16.66 -14.65
C GLN A 166 20.28 17.70 -13.82
N ASN A 167 20.93 17.27 -12.74
CA ASN A 167 21.74 18.13 -11.88
C ASN A 167 23.27 18.05 -12.19
N GLY A 168 23.64 17.49 -13.32
CA GLY A 168 25.04 17.42 -13.77
C GLY A 168 25.92 16.45 -12.97
N ILE A 169 25.32 15.50 -12.26
CA ILE A 169 26.01 14.45 -11.53
C ILE A 169 26.26 13.27 -12.49
N ALA A 170 27.52 12.84 -12.60
CA ALA A 170 27.88 11.73 -13.48
C ALA A 170 27.25 10.41 -13.00
N VAL A 171 26.47 9.80 -13.88
CA VAL A 171 25.81 8.51 -13.63
C VAL A 171 26.52 7.42 -14.42
N SER A 172 27.06 6.42 -13.73
CA SER A 172 27.57 5.19 -14.35
C SER A 172 26.70 3.99 -13.97
N ARG A 173 26.71 2.96 -14.82
CA ARG A 173 25.90 1.76 -14.62
C ARG A 173 26.27 1.03 -13.34
N ASP A 174 27.54 1.06 -12.96
CA ASP A 174 28.09 0.32 -11.82
C ASP A 174 28.07 1.13 -10.51
N LYS A 175 27.63 2.40 -10.56
CA LYS A 175 27.59 3.24 -9.37
C LYS A 175 26.41 2.86 -8.48
N PRO A 176 26.66 2.52 -7.21
CA PRO A 176 25.59 2.13 -6.27
C PRO A 176 24.58 3.24 -6.05
N LEU A 177 23.33 2.86 -5.82
CA LEU A 177 22.22 3.79 -5.59
C LEU A 177 22.49 4.76 -4.44
N HIS A 178 23.02 4.27 -3.31
CA HIS A 178 23.34 5.10 -2.13
C HIS A 178 24.42 6.17 -2.44
N SER A 179 25.39 5.84 -3.29
CA SER A 179 26.43 6.79 -3.71
C SER A 179 25.85 7.90 -4.57
N LEU A 180 25.06 7.55 -5.59
CA LEU A 180 24.37 8.52 -6.45
C LEU A 180 23.46 9.43 -5.61
N PHE A 181 22.67 8.84 -4.73
CA PHE A 181 21.77 9.60 -3.89
C PHE A 181 22.52 10.49 -2.88
N GLY A 182 23.61 10.00 -2.33
CA GLY A 182 24.47 10.79 -1.46
C GLY A 182 25.06 12.03 -2.15
N GLU A 183 25.50 11.90 -3.40
CA GLU A 183 25.97 13.03 -4.21
C GLU A 183 24.84 14.00 -4.55
N TYR A 184 23.67 13.51 -4.87
CA TYR A 184 22.49 14.35 -5.10
C TYR A 184 22.09 15.16 -3.86
N VAL A 185 22.00 14.52 -2.69
CA VAL A 185 21.71 15.20 -1.43
C VAL A 185 22.79 16.24 -1.10
N LYS A 186 24.07 15.90 -1.34
CA LYS A 186 25.18 16.86 -1.16
C LYS A 186 25.01 18.07 -2.07
N LYS A 187 24.72 17.85 -3.34
CA LYS A 187 24.49 18.94 -4.30
C LYS A 187 23.33 19.85 -3.88
N LEU A 188 22.19 19.28 -3.44
CA LEU A 188 21.07 20.08 -2.95
C LEU A 188 21.45 20.97 -1.75
N ARG A 189 22.37 20.49 -0.90
CA ARG A 189 22.89 21.29 0.22
C ARG A 189 23.83 22.38 -0.28
N ASP A 190 24.76 22.04 -1.17
CA ASP A 190 25.75 22.99 -1.69
C ASP A 190 25.05 24.11 -2.50
N ASP A 191 23.94 23.81 -3.17
CA ASP A 191 23.09 24.78 -3.87
C ASP A 191 22.13 25.56 -2.94
N GLY A 192 22.14 25.28 -1.63
CA GLY A 192 21.27 25.96 -0.64
C GLY A 192 19.79 25.56 -0.72
N VAL A 193 19.45 24.53 -1.46
CA VAL A 193 18.06 24.02 -1.61
C VAL A 193 17.65 23.20 -0.38
N LEU A 194 18.62 22.52 0.24
CA LEU A 194 18.41 21.70 1.43
C LEU A 194 19.13 22.32 2.63
N GLU A 195 18.38 23.00 3.50
CA GLU A 195 18.95 23.75 4.63
C GLU A 195 19.21 22.87 5.86
N SER A 196 18.35 21.86 6.09
CA SER A 196 18.36 21.07 7.33
C SER A 196 19.25 19.83 7.22
N GLU A 197 20.21 19.71 8.14
CA GLU A 197 21.01 18.48 8.32
C GLU A 197 20.14 17.28 8.69
N MET A 198 19.09 17.48 9.48
CA MET A 198 18.14 16.43 9.84
C MET A 198 17.45 15.88 8.58
N THR A 199 16.99 16.76 7.69
CA THR A 199 16.36 16.35 6.42
C THR A 199 17.33 15.54 5.55
N ALA A 200 18.59 15.97 5.45
CA ALA A 200 19.61 15.22 4.73
C ALA A 200 19.82 13.81 5.30
N ARG A 201 19.80 13.66 6.62
CA ARG A 201 19.91 12.34 7.28
C ARG A 201 18.69 11.46 7.04
N ILE A 202 17.49 12.02 7.09
CA ILE A 202 16.24 11.29 6.79
C ILE A 202 16.28 10.74 5.36
N LEU A 203 16.63 11.57 4.38
CA LEU A 203 16.72 11.15 2.98
C LEU A 203 17.72 10.01 2.77
N LYS A 204 18.92 10.13 3.35
CA LYS A 204 19.93 9.06 3.27
C LYS A 204 19.46 7.77 3.95
N SER A 205 18.77 7.86 5.09
CA SER A 205 18.23 6.69 5.78
C SER A 205 17.18 5.95 4.95
N SER A 206 16.33 6.69 4.23
CA SER A 206 15.30 6.11 3.37
C SER A 206 15.88 5.19 2.30
N ILE A 207 16.97 5.62 1.67
CA ILE A 207 17.62 4.82 0.64
C ILE A 207 18.37 3.62 1.24
N SER A 208 19.03 3.81 2.38
CA SER A 208 19.71 2.71 3.08
C SER A 208 18.75 1.59 3.50
N VAL A 209 17.55 1.95 3.94
CA VAL A 209 16.49 0.96 4.26
C VAL A 209 16.10 0.15 3.03
N LEU A 210 15.90 0.80 1.88
CA LEU A 210 15.52 0.13 0.64
C LEU A 210 16.63 -0.75 0.08
N GLU A 211 17.90 -0.32 0.20
CA GLU A 211 19.05 -1.13 -0.18
C GLU A 211 19.20 -2.36 0.73
N ALA A 212 19.05 -2.20 2.04
CA ALA A 212 19.06 -3.31 2.98
C ALA A 212 17.99 -4.36 2.64
N PHE A 213 16.78 -3.92 2.25
CA PHE A 213 15.74 -4.81 1.77
C PHE A 213 16.18 -5.58 0.50
N ASN A 214 16.77 -4.90 -0.47
CA ASN A 214 17.24 -5.53 -1.68
C ASN A 214 18.34 -6.58 -1.42
N ASP A 215 19.25 -6.32 -0.49
CA ASP A 215 20.29 -7.26 -0.08
C ASP A 215 19.69 -8.51 0.58
N VAL A 216 18.72 -8.34 1.46
CA VAL A 216 17.99 -9.45 2.09
C VAL A 216 17.29 -10.31 1.04
N ARG A 217 16.62 -9.69 0.07
CA ARG A 217 15.96 -10.38 -1.04
C ARG A 217 16.94 -11.19 -1.90
N ASN A 218 18.08 -10.61 -2.25
CA ASN A 218 19.05 -11.25 -3.14
C ASN A 218 19.84 -12.38 -2.46
N ASN A 219 20.10 -12.27 -1.17
CA ASN A 219 20.93 -13.19 -0.41
C ASN A 219 20.15 -14.30 0.30
N ARG A 220 18.84 -14.15 0.45
CA ARG A 220 17.96 -15.20 0.99
C ARG A 220 17.15 -15.77 -0.16
N SER A 221 17.60 -16.92 -0.66
CA SER A 221 16.92 -17.67 -1.72
C SER A 221 15.41 -17.77 -1.47
N LEU A 222 14.63 -17.43 -2.48
CA LEU A 222 13.16 -17.58 -2.55
C LEU A 222 12.68 -19.05 -2.42
N ALA A 223 13.56 -19.98 -2.08
CA ALA A 223 13.27 -21.42 -1.95
C ALA A 223 12.57 -21.81 -0.63
N HIS A 224 12.32 -20.87 0.26
CA HIS A 224 11.63 -21.15 1.53
C HIS A 224 10.46 -20.18 1.72
N ASP A 225 9.29 -20.75 1.99
CA ASP A 225 7.96 -20.14 2.21
C ASP A 225 7.86 -19.12 3.36
N ASN A 226 8.94 -18.48 3.77
CA ASN A 226 8.91 -17.42 4.76
C ASN A 226 8.92 -16.08 4.06
N PRO A 227 7.86 -15.27 4.14
CA PRO A 227 7.87 -13.90 3.68
C PRO A 227 9.01 -13.15 4.38
N ILE A 228 9.84 -12.46 3.59
CA ILE A 228 11.02 -11.72 4.09
C ILE A 228 10.58 -10.60 5.03
N LEU A 229 9.44 -10.01 4.74
CA LEU A 229 8.80 -8.97 5.52
C LEU A 229 7.30 -9.25 5.60
N ASN A 230 6.70 -8.97 6.76
CA ASN A 230 5.25 -8.97 6.85
C ASN A 230 4.66 -7.74 6.14
N TYR A 231 3.34 -7.76 5.96
CA TYR A 231 2.61 -6.69 5.28
C TYR A 231 2.88 -5.30 5.91
N GLU A 232 2.88 -5.19 7.23
CA GLU A 232 3.05 -3.94 7.96
C GLU A 232 4.47 -3.37 7.82
N GLU A 233 5.47 -4.23 7.88
CA GLU A 233 6.87 -3.84 7.65
C GLU A 233 7.07 -3.36 6.21
N SER A 234 6.45 -4.03 5.26
CA SER A 234 6.48 -3.61 3.86
C SER A 234 5.85 -2.22 3.68
N LEU A 235 4.69 -1.98 4.31
CA LEU A 235 4.03 -0.68 4.27
C LEU A 235 4.86 0.43 4.92
N LEU A 236 5.54 0.15 6.03
CA LEU A 236 6.44 1.11 6.67
C LEU A 236 7.52 1.57 5.68
N ILE A 237 8.14 0.64 4.97
CA ILE A 237 9.17 0.94 3.97
C ILE A 237 8.58 1.76 2.83
N PHE A 238 7.41 1.37 2.31
CA PHE A 238 6.72 2.13 1.27
C PHE A 238 6.48 3.57 1.66
N ASN A 239 5.86 3.79 2.80
CA ASN A 239 5.51 5.12 3.27
C ASN A 239 6.75 5.99 3.48
N HIS A 240 7.81 5.40 4.02
CA HIS A 240 9.06 6.11 4.27
C HIS A 240 9.75 6.57 2.97
N VAL A 241 9.87 5.67 2.00
CA VAL A 241 10.50 5.97 0.70
C VAL A 241 9.64 6.90 -0.13
N ALA A 242 8.33 6.66 -0.21
CA ALA A 242 7.41 7.50 -0.97
C ALA A 242 7.35 8.94 -0.43
N SER A 243 7.36 9.12 0.89
CA SER A 243 7.44 10.42 1.56
C SER A 243 8.69 11.19 1.18
N SER A 244 9.84 10.48 1.15
CA SER A 244 11.12 11.07 0.75
C SER A 244 11.12 11.51 -0.72
N ILE A 245 10.57 10.70 -1.62
CA ILE A 245 10.46 11.05 -3.05
C ILE A 245 9.53 12.27 -3.23
N ARG A 246 8.40 12.32 -2.51
CA ARG A 246 7.49 13.47 -2.56
C ARG A 246 8.18 14.75 -2.14
N PHE A 247 8.95 14.69 -1.07
CA PHE A 247 9.71 15.84 -0.59
C PHE A 247 10.71 16.33 -1.65
N LEU A 248 11.52 15.42 -2.22
CA LEU A 248 12.47 15.78 -3.30
C LEU A 248 11.79 16.45 -4.48
N ARG A 249 10.65 15.92 -4.92
CA ARG A 249 9.86 16.51 -6.01
C ARG A 249 9.30 17.89 -5.68
N SER A 250 8.99 18.16 -4.41
CA SER A 250 8.57 19.50 -3.99
C SER A 250 9.69 20.53 -4.10
N LEU A 251 10.94 20.11 -3.87
CA LEU A 251 12.11 20.96 -4.06
C LEU A 251 12.36 21.27 -5.54
N ASP A 252 12.25 20.28 -6.41
CA ASP A 252 12.41 20.48 -7.87
C ASP A 252 11.42 21.51 -8.42
N ARG A 253 10.15 21.46 -7.95
CA ARG A 253 9.10 22.42 -8.36
C ARG A 253 9.38 23.85 -7.88
N GLN A 254 10.03 24.01 -6.76
CA GLN A 254 10.40 25.34 -6.23
C GLN A 254 11.60 25.91 -6.99
N GLY A 255 12.60 25.11 -7.30
CA GLY A 255 13.76 25.50 -8.10
C GLY A 255 13.40 25.98 -9.50
N VAL A 256 12.46 25.30 -10.17
CA VAL A 256 11.94 25.71 -11.50
C VAL A 256 11.19 27.05 -11.43
N LYS A 257 10.53 27.38 -10.32
CA LYS A 257 9.86 28.69 -10.15
C LYS A 257 10.85 29.81 -9.85
N ALA A 258 11.92 29.55 -9.13
CA ALA A 258 12.94 30.55 -8.76
C ALA A 258 13.88 30.89 -9.95
N GLY A 259 14.11 29.98 -10.90
CA GLY A 259 14.93 30.19 -12.08
C GLY A 259 14.22 30.85 -13.29
N ARG A 260 12.95 31.27 -13.13
CA ARG A 260 12.14 31.99 -14.13
C ARG A 260 11.78 33.41 -13.73
N ALA A 261 12.40 33.97 -12.68
CA ALA A 261 12.22 35.35 -12.27
C ALA A 261 13.43 36.22 -12.68
#